data_821780d4777ec61720922c545a7e3940
#
_entry.id   821780d4777ec61720922c545a7e3940
#
_cell.length_a   1.000
_cell.length_b   1.000
_cell.length_c   1.000
_cell.angle_alpha   90.00
_cell.angle_beta   90.00
_cell.angle_gamma   90.00
#
_symmetry.space_group_name_H-M   'P 1'
#
loop_
_entity.id
_entity.type
_entity.pdbx_description
1 polymer ?
#
loop_
_entity_poly.entity_id
_entity_poly.type
_entity_poly.pdbx_seq_one_letter_code
_entity_poly.pdbx_strand_id
1 'polypeptide(L)'
;MAVNYLSEILKILHRKPCSQAELCQQLSLSKSHIHSLVSNLITPGLVEKVEQTEYNQEQGRPRQNLQITHNLHYCSVLIVHHSWEFKAYLLAYGVTEEIASKELKQVNTVELFIKEIREVIDEFAELYLPEREAIKAITVATQATIEQGSSGMMYRNNLLSDENVPLAKMMFDAIGIRTFIYNYAYGHMLTLLHAPSLNTENAMALSCGEGSVALGVFLDKKMLLGRNNSFPECSHLPFKYGFEKSLGIYGPHTQEALMFAICAIAPIYNINHVIVAGSCFDEHLDIIYKVQQELKRQSDPLLHNLVIEYRGLEIEQHLNELIYLSFDALVEVLNPQIQKRSLQDLVKGYDGF
;
A
#
# COMPACT_ATOMS: atom_id res chain seq x y z
N MET A 1 4.58 -0.15 -19.48
CA MET A 1 5.57 -0.99 -18.78
C MET A 1 5.23 -2.45 -19.07
N ALA A 2 6.23 -3.30 -19.32
CA ALA A 2 5.99 -4.74 -19.49
C ALA A 2 5.61 -5.29 -18.10
N VAL A 3 4.49 -6.00 -18.01
CA VAL A 3 4.04 -6.65 -16.77
C VAL A 3 5.07 -7.70 -16.35
N ASN A 4 5.53 -7.60 -15.12
CA ASN A 4 6.41 -8.62 -14.55
C ASN A 4 5.57 -9.73 -13.90
N TYR A 5 5.25 -10.72 -14.69
CA TYR A 5 4.40 -11.81 -14.25
C TYR A 5 4.96 -12.63 -13.08
N LEU A 6 6.28 -12.70 -12.89
CA LEU A 6 6.87 -13.36 -11.71
C LEU A 6 6.49 -12.64 -10.43
N SER A 7 6.64 -11.31 -10.41
CA SER A 7 6.21 -10.49 -9.27
C SER A 7 4.72 -10.60 -9.02
N GLU A 8 3.89 -10.56 -10.06
CA GLU A 8 2.44 -10.70 -9.90
C GLU A 8 2.02 -12.06 -9.34
N ILE A 9 2.67 -13.14 -9.78
CA ILE A 9 2.43 -14.48 -9.20
C ILE A 9 2.77 -14.49 -7.71
N LEU A 10 3.93 -13.95 -7.32
CA LEU A 10 4.35 -13.91 -5.92
C LEU A 10 3.39 -13.07 -5.07
N LYS A 11 2.93 -11.92 -5.56
CA LYS A 11 1.94 -11.08 -4.86
C LYS A 11 0.61 -11.80 -4.66
N ILE A 12 0.13 -12.50 -5.67
CA ILE A 12 -1.10 -13.31 -5.58
C ILE A 12 -0.93 -14.40 -4.52
N LEU A 13 0.17 -15.16 -4.59
CA LEU A 13 0.44 -16.26 -3.67
C LEU A 13 0.68 -15.79 -2.23
N HIS A 14 1.24 -14.60 -2.02
CA HIS A 14 1.42 -14.03 -0.69
C HIS A 14 0.08 -13.72 -0.01
N ARG A 15 -0.90 -13.24 -0.78
CA ARG A 15 -2.26 -13.00 -0.26
C ARG A 15 -3.03 -14.29 -0.01
N LYS A 16 -2.84 -15.30 -0.88
CA LYS A 16 -3.60 -16.57 -0.79
C LYS A 16 -2.93 -17.67 -1.61
N PRO A 17 -2.71 -18.85 -1.05
CA PRO A 17 -2.34 -20.03 -1.82
C PRO A 17 -3.35 -20.31 -2.93
N CYS A 18 -2.90 -20.61 -4.13
CA CYS A 18 -3.77 -20.91 -5.26
C CYS A 18 -3.15 -21.91 -6.25
N SER A 19 -3.99 -22.50 -7.10
CA SER A 19 -3.57 -23.44 -8.14
C SER A 19 -3.03 -22.71 -9.38
N GLN A 20 -2.27 -23.42 -10.23
CA GLN A 20 -1.86 -22.89 -11.53
C GLN A 20 -3.06 -22.52 -12.43
N ALA A 21 -4.20 -23.20 -12.29
CA ALA A 21 -5.40 -22.87 -13.06
C ALA A 21 -5.99 -21.52 -12.64
N GLU A 22 -6.01 -21.21 -11.35
CA GLU A 22 -6.45 -19.92 -10.83
C GLU A 22 -5.49 -18.80 -11.26
N LEU A 23 -4.17 -19.04 -11.26
CA LEU A 23 -3.18 -18.09 -11.80
C LEU A 23 -3.39 -17.83 -13.30
N CYS A 24 -3.70 -18.86 -14.10
CA CYS A 24 -4.04 -18.68 -15.51
C CYS A 24 -5.26 -17.75 -15.70
N GLN A 25 -6.28 -17.92 -14.87
CA GLN A 25 -7.49 -17.11 -14.93
C GLN A 25 -7.24 -15.66 -14.49
N GLN A 26 -6.56 -15.46 -13.36
CA GLN A 26 -6.31 -14.12 -12.81
C GLN A 26 -5.38 -13.28 -13.70
N LEU A 27 -4.33 -13.92 -14.25
CA LEU A 27 -3.34 -13.23 -15.08
C LEU A 27 -3.65 -13.26 -16.58
N SER A 28 -4.72 -13.96 -16.99
CA SER A 28 -5.08 -14.14 -18.39
C SER A 28 -3.94 -14.76 -19.23
N LEU A 29 -3.19 -15.71 -18.67
CA LEU A 29 -2.06 -16.37 -19.31
C LEU A 29 -2.36 -17.84 -19.63
N SER A 30 -1.65 -18.38 -20.64
CA SER A 30 -1.75 -19.80 -21.01
C SER A 30 -1.14 -20.71 -19.93
N LYS A 31 -1.63 -21.97 -19.86
CA LYS A 31 -1.10 -22.98 -18.91
C LYS A 31 0.40 -23.22 -19.07
N SER A 32 0.91 -23.26 -20.31
CA SER A 32 2.34 -23.46 -20.58
C SER A 32 3.18 -22.29 -20.06
N HIS A 33 2.69 -21.05 -20.23
CA HIS A 33 3.38 -19.85 -19.74
C HIS A 33 3.41 -19.81 -18.21
N ILE A 34 2.25 -20.03 -17.54
CA ILE A 34 2.20 -20.12 -16.07
C ILE A 34 3.09 -21.24 -15.55
N HIS A 35 3.09 -22.42 -16.18
CA HIS A 35 3.98 -23.52 -15.78
C HIS A 35 5.46 -23.15 -15.83
N SER A 36 5.90 -22.47 -16.89
CA SER A 36 7.29 -21.99 -17.01
C SER A 36 7.63 -20.95 -15.92
N LEU A 37 6.74 -19.98 -15.70
CA LEU A 37 6.95 -18.95 -14.67
C LEU A 37 7.02 -19.56 -13.26
N VAL A 38 6.10 -20.46 -12.94
CA VAL A 38 6.06 -21.16 -11.64
C VAL A 38 7.31 -22.03 -11.44
N SER A 39 7.80 -22.71 -12.48
CA SER A 39 9.04 -23.49 -12.39
C SER A 39 10.24 -22.61 -12.03
N ASN A 40 10.29 -21.38 -12.56
CA ASN A 40 11.32 -20.40 -12.25
C ASN A 40 11.25 -19.89 -10.80
N LEU A 41 10.12 -20.05 -10.13
CA LEU A 41 9.93 -19.67 -8.71
C LEU A 41 10.17 -20.86 -7.78
N ILE A 42 9.85 -22.08 -8.20
CA ILE A 42 10.07 -23.29 -7.40
C ILE A 42 11.58 -23.64 -7.32
N THR A 43 12.30 -23.53 -8.43
CA THR A 43 13.74 -23.87 -8.49
C THR A 43 14.57 -23.12 -7.44
N PRO A 44 14.45 -21.80 -7.24
CA PRO A 44 15.15 -21.09 -6.18
C PRO A 44 14.50 -21.23 -4.79
N GLY A 45 13.44 -22.02 -4.65
CA GLY A 45 12.77 -22.23 -3.38
C GLY A 45 11.94 -21.04 -2.90
N LEU A 46 11.43 -20.21 -3.79
CA LEU A 46 10.55 -19.08 -3.47
C LEU A 46 9.08 -19.49 -3.36
N VAL A 47 8.70 -20.56 -4.02
CA VAL A 47 7.35 -21.13 -4.07
C VAL A 47 7.45 -22.65 -3.89
N GLU A 48 6.51 -23.22 -3.19
CA GLU A 48 6.37 -24.68 -3.03
C GLU A 48 4.97 -25.15 -3.44
N LYS A 49 4.88 -26.46 -3.68
CA LYS A 49 3.62 -27.13 -3.96
C LYS A 49 3.09 -27.76 -2.69
N VAL A 50 1.83 -27.51 -2.38
CA VAL A 50 1.12 -28.09 -1.24
C VAL A 50 -0.10 -28.86 -1.69
N GLU A 51 -0.36 -29.99 -1.07
CA GLU A 51 -1.58 -30.76 -1.31
C GLU A 51 -2.74 -30.13 -0.55
N GLN A 52 -3.92 -30.03 -1.20
CA GLN A 52 -5.13 -29.63 -0.49
C GLN A 52 -5.53 -30.73 0.51
N THR A 53 -5.62 -30.38 1.78
CA THR A 53 -6.03 -31.30 2.87
C THR A 53 -7.54 -31.61 2.86
N GLU A 54 -8.36 -30.84 2.17
CA GLU A 54 -9.79 -31.10 2.04
C GLU A 54 -10.07 -32.00 0.82
N TYR A 55 -10.14 -33.29 1.06
CA TYR A 55 -10.43 -34.30 0.05
C TYR A 55 -11.94 -34.61 0.03
N ASN A 56 -12.65 -34.11 -0.97
CA ASN A 56 -13.91 -34.71 -1.38
C ASN A 56 -13.60 -35.84 -2.35
N GLN A 57 -13.78 -37.09 -1.92
CA GLN A 57 -13.41 -38.33 -2.64
C GLN A 57 -14.06 -38.53 -4.02
N GLU A 58 -14.93 -37.64 -4.45
CA GLU A 58 -15.72 -37.83 -5.68
C GLU A 58 -15.17 -37.14 -6.96
N GLN A 59 -14.10 -36.36 -6.89
CA GLN A 59 -13.61 -35.61 -8.06
C GLN A 59 -12.09 -35.66 -8.26
N GLY A 60 -11.58 -36.74 -8.89
CA GLY A 60 -10.31 -36.71 -9.62
C GLY A 60 -9.03 -36.56 -8.77
N ARG A 61 -7.89 -36.37 -9.45
CA ARG A 61 -6.57 -36.18 -8.85
C ARG A 61 -6.53 -34.96 -7.92
N PRO A 62 -5.89 -35.03 -6.73
CA PRO A 62 -5.76 -33.90 -5.81
C PRO A 62 -5.25 -32.65 -6.52
N ARG A 63 -5.91 -31.52 -6.30
CA ARG A 63 -5.42 -30.23 -6.79
C ARG A 63 -4.20 -29.83 -5.97
N GLN A 64 -3.08 -29.58 -6.65
CA GLN A 64 -1.89 -29.02 -6.02
C GLN A 64 -2.03 -27.51 -6.02
N ASN A 65 -1.98 -26.92 -4.83
CA ASN A 65 -1.84 -25.47 -4.66
C ASN A 65 -0.36 -25.09 -4.63
N LEU A 66 -0.11 -23.85 -4.96
CA LEU A 66 1.17 -23.18 -4.80
C LEU A 66 1.06 -22.25 -3.59
N GLN A 67 2.09 -22.19 -2.79
CA GLN A 67 2.23 -21.20 -1.74
C GLN A 67 3.66 -20.66 -1.70
N ILE A 68 3.83 -19.51 -1.08
CA ILE A 68 5.15 -18.93 -0.82
C ILE A 68 5.82 -19.71 0.30
N THR A 69 7.11 -19.96 0.15
CA THR A 69 7.92 -20.62 1.20
C THR A 69 8.26 -19.63 2.30
N HIS A 70 8.45 -20.13 3.52
CA HIS A 70 9.05 -19.36 4.61
C HIS A 70 10.57 -19.34 4.46
N ASN A 71 11.17 -18.14 4.45
CA ASN A 71 12.61 -18.05 4.29
C ASN A 71 13.22 -16.85 5.03
N LEU A 72 14.03 -17.12 6.04
CA LEU A 72 14.75 -16.11 6.83
C LEU A 72 15.99 -15.53 6.14
N HIS A 73 16.42 -16.08 5.00
CA HIS A 73 17.49 -15.48 4.19
C HIS A 73 17.00 -14.32 3.30
N TYR A 74 15.68 -14.12 3.25
CA TYR A 74 15.05 -13.01 2.53
C TYR A 74 14.08 -12.30 3.47
N CYS A 75 14.53 -11.17 4.00
CA CYS A 75 13.74 -10.35 4.92
C CYS A 75 13.59 -8.92 4.40
N SER A 76 12.57 -8.25 4.86
CA SER A 76 12.41 -6.80 4.72
C SER A 76 12.19 -6.15 6.09
N VAL A 77 12.51 -4.86 6.17
CA VAL A 77 12.15 -4.02 7.31
C VAL A 77 11.08 -3.04 6.86
N LEU A 78 9.91 -3.11 7.47
CA LEU A 78 8.83 -2.16 7.28
C LEU A 78 8.88 -1.13 8.40
N ILE A 79 8.94 0.15 8.06
CA ILE A 79 8.90 1.27 8.99
C ILE A 79 7.60 2.02 8.79
N VAL A 80 6.80 2.12 9.82
CA VAL A 80 5.49 2.75 9.79
C VAL A 80 5.50 4.00 10.66
N HIS A 81 5.09 5.11 10.07
CA HIS A 81 4.79 6.35 10.77
C HIS A 81 3.33 6.32 11.21
N HIS A 82 3.08 6.20 12.50
CA HIS A 82 1.76 6.26 13.10
C HIS A 82 1.69 7.40 14.11
N SER A 83 0.77 8.32 13.93
CA SER A 83 0.56 9.52 14.76
C SER A 83 1.82 10.39 14.89
N TRP A 84 2.63 10.20 15.92
CA TRP A 84 3.83 10.99 16.20
C TRP A 84 5.10 10.14 16.34
N GLU A 85 5.03 8.86 15.99
CA GLU A 85 6.08 7.88 16.20
C GLU A 85 6.34 7.04 14.95
N PHE A 86 7.57 6.54 14.85
CA PHE A 86 7.90 5.52 13.87
C PHE A 86 8.07 4.18 14.58
N LYS A 87 7.53 3.12 14.00
CA LYS A 87 7.72 1.74 14.43
C LYS A 87 8.29 0.90 13.30
N ALA A 88 9.32 0.14 13.59
CA ALA A 88 9.94 -0.81 12.66
C ALA A 88 9.43 -2.22 12.91
N TYR A 89 9.20 -2.96 11.83
CA TYR A 89 8.79 -4.36 11.82
C TYR A 89 9.76 -5.17 10.98
N LEU A 90 10.28 -6.26 11.53
CA LEU A 90 11.07 -7.23 10.78
C LEU A 90 10.15 -8.29 10.20
N LEU A 91 10.17 -8.44 8.88
CA LEU A 91 9.30 -9.34 8.12
C LEU A 91 10.14 -10.35 7.36
N ALA A 92 9.86 -11.63 7.49
CA ALA A 92 10.46 -12.67 6.66
C ALA A 92 9.71 -12.84 5.33
N TYR A 93 10.38 -13.37 4.34
CA TYR A 93 9.77 -13.77 3.08
C TYR A 93 8.68 -14.84 3.34
N GLY A 94 7.49 -14.61 2.83
CA GLY A 94 6.37 -15.54 2.91
C GLY A 94 5.56 -15.50 4.21
N VAL A 95 5.85 -14.59 5.14
CA VAL A 95 5.03 -14.38 6.34
C VAL A 95 4.18 -13.11 6.25
N THR A 96 3.04 -13.16 6.94
CA THR A 96 2.11 -12.04 7.10
C THR A 96 2.19 -11.43 8.49
N GLU A 97 3.00 -12.00 9.37
CA GLU A 97 3.23 -11.52 10.74
C GLU A 97 4.67 -11.08 10.91
N GLU A 98 4.91 -10.14 11.78
CA GLU A 98 6.27 -9.71 12.09
C GLU A 98 7.04 -10.76 12.92
N ILE A 99 8.34 -10.92 12.62
CA ILE A 99 9.27 -11.67 13.48
C ILE A 99 9.54 -10.88 14.75
N ALA A 100 9.73 -9.58 14.61
CA ALA A 100 10.01 -8.65 15.70
C ALA A 100 9.52 -7.25 15.31
N SER A 101 9.26 -6.42 16.33
CA SER A 101 8.98 -5.01 16.13
C SER A 101 9.67 -4.14 17.18
N LYS A 102 9.95 -2.89 16.82
CA LYS A 102 10.60 -1.91 17.69
C LYS A 102 10.13 -0.50 17.39
N GLU A 103 9.80 0.26 18.43
CA GLU A 103 9.57 1.70 18.33
C GLU A 103 10.91 2.41 18.13
N LEU A 104 10.94 3.37 17.19
CA LEU A 104 12.11 4.21 16.97
C LEU A 104 12.11 5.34 18.00
N LYS A 105 13.30 5.76 18.39
CA LYS A 105 13.47 6.99 19.19
C LYS A 105 12.90 8.19 18.43
N GLN A 106 12.46 9.18 19.16
CA GLN A 106 11.95 10.39 18.56
C GLN A 106 13.02 11.07 17.70
N VAL A 107 12.71 11.26 16.42
CA VAL A 107 13.61 11.87 15.43
C VAL A 107 12.89 13.03 14.75
N ASN A 108 13.64 14.08 14.41
CA ASN A 108 13.11 15.29 13.79
C ASN A 108 13.89 15.73 12.54
N THR A 109 14.92 14.99 12.15
CA THR A 109 15.67 15.21 10.92
C THR A 109 15.86 13.90 10.17
N VAL A 110 16.03 13.97 8.86
CA VAL A 110 16.30 12.79 8.00
C VAL A 110 17.60 12.09 8.42
N GLU A 111 18.63 12.84 8.83
CA GLU A 111 19.90 12.25 9.26
C GLU A 111 19.72 11.39 10.52
N LEU A 112 19.03 11.90 11.54
CA LEU A 112 18.74 11.15 12.76
C LEU A 112 17.83 9.96 12.50
N PHE A 113 16.85 10.11 11.61
CA PHE A 113 15.97 9.02 11.17
C PHE A 113 16.76 7.89 10.52
N ILE A 114 17.66 8.18 9.58
CA ILE A 114 18.50 7.17 8.91
C ILE A 114 19.43 6.48 9.92
N LYS A 115 20.00 7.25 10.86
CA LYS A 115 20.86 6.69 11.90
C LYS A 115 20.11 5.70 12.79
N GLU A 116 18.92 6.06 13.25
CA GLU A 116 18.09 5.20 14.10
C GLU A 116 17.66 3.92 13.37
N ILE A 117 17.27 4.04 12.10
CA ILE A 117 16.92 2.86 11.28
C ILE A 117 18.12 1.92 11.12
N ARG A 118 19.33 2.45 10.94
CA ARG A 118 20.53 1.61 10.87
C ARG A 118 20.74 0.84 12.16
N GLU A 119 20.62 1.50 13.33
CA GLU A 119 20.76 0.87 14.64
C GLU A 119 19.72 -0.25 14.83
N VAL A 120 18.48 -0.03 14.42
CA VAL A 120 17.40 -1.03 14.48
C VAL A 120 17.66 -2.22 13.54
N ILE A 121 18.15 -1.97 12.33
CA ILE A 121 18.49 -3.02 11.36
C ILE A 121 19.63 -3.90 11.91
N ASP A 122 20.65 -3.30 12.47
CA ASP A 122 21.80 -4.02 13.02
C ASP A 122 21.35 -4.85 14.25
N GLU A 123 20.47 -4.33 15.11
CA GLU A 123 19.87 -5.06 16.23
C GLU A 123 18.98 -6.23 15.74
N PHE A 124 18.11 -6.02 14.75
CA PHE A 124 17.29 -7.08 14.20
C PHE A 124 18.14 -8.20 13.58
N ALA A 125 19.19 -7.85 12.88
CA ALA A 125 20.10 -8.80 12.29
C ALA A 125 20.82 -9.64 13.36
N GLU A 126 21.32 -9.02 14.42
CA GLU A 126 22.03 -9.69 15.50
C GLU A 126 21.12 -10.67 16.28
N LEU A 127 19.88 -10.26 16.56
CA LEU A 127 18.99 -11.03 17.44
C LEU A 127 18.15 -12.08 16.72
N TYR A 128 17.79 -11.88 15.47
CA TYR A 128 16.74 -12.67 14.81
C TYR A 128 17.14 -13.33 13.48
N LEU A 129 18.26 -12.92 12.87
CA LEU A 129 18.62 -13.38 11.53
C LEU A 129 19.94 -14.15 11.53
N PRO A 130 20.13 -15.08 10.56
CA PRO A 130 21.39 -15.78 10.39
C PRO A 130 22.54 -14.86 9.97
N GLU A 131 22.22 -13.78 9.23
CA GLU A 131 23.17 -12.82 8.71
C GLU A 131 22.47 -11.48 8.39
N ARG A 132 23.18 -10.35 8.46
CA ARG A 132 22.65 -9.02 8.17
C ARG A 132 22.16 -8.89 6.72
N GLU A 133 22.85 -9.53 5.81
CA GLU A 133 22.56 -9.58 4.38
C GLU A 133 21.22 -10.26 4.06
N ALA A 134 20.60 -10.93 5.04
CA ALA A 134 19.23 -11.44 4.89
C ALA A 134 18.20 -10.31 4.68
N ILE A 135 18.45 -9.10 5.20
CA ILE A 135 17.58 -7.93 4.96
C ILE A 135 17.87 -7.38 3.56
N LYS A 136 16.93 -7.57 2.64
CA LYS A 136 17.07 -7.21 1.22
C LYS A 136 16.37 -5.90 0.85
N ALA A 137 15.35 -5.48 1.61
CA ALA A 137 14.57 -4.29 1.33
C ALA A 137 14.19 -3.55 2.60
N ILE A 138 14.06 -2.24 2.49
CA ILE A 138 13.45 -1.38 3.50
C ILE A 138 12.23 -0.73 2.86
N THR A 139 11.11 -0.75 3.56
CA THR A 139 9.88 -0.04 3.17
C THR A 139 9.54 0.98 4.25
N VAL A 140 9.33 2.22 3.87
CA VAL A 140 8.90 3.29 4.79
C VAL A 140 7.51 3.75 4.37
N ALA A 141 6.53 3.56 5.23
CA ALA A 141 5.19 4.10 5.09
C ALA A 141 5.05 5.32 6.01
N THR A 142 4.97 6.52 5.45
CA THR A 142 5.01 7.77 6.21
C THR A 142 3.96 8.77 5.76
N GLN A 143 3.51 9.61 6.69
CA GLN A 143 2.62 10.74 6.41
C GLN A 143 3.44 11.86 5.77
N ALA A 144 3.55 11.83 4.45
CA ALA A 144 4.37 12.76 3.69
C ALA A 144 3.83 12.98 2.27
N THR A 145 4.11 14.13 1.71
CA THR A 145 3.98 14.36 0.26
C THR A 145 5.22 13.77 -0.41
N ILE A 146 5.04 12.69 -1.16
CA ILE A 146 6.15 11.88 -1.71
C ILE A 146 5.89 11.39 -3.13
N GLU A 147 6.97 11.10 -3.86
CA GLU A 147 6.96 10.17 -5.00
C GLU A 147 7.15 8.76 -4.44
N GLN A 148 6.18 7.88 -4.67
CA GLN A 148 6.18 6.55 -4.07
C GLN A 148 7.12 5.57 -4.77
N GLY A 149 7.51 4.54 -4.04
CA GLY A 149 8.37 3.47 -4.53
C GLY A 149 9.86 3.76 -4.37
N SER A 150 10.67 3.30 -5.30
CA SER A 150 12.13 3.40 -5.24
C SER A 150 12.68 4.79 -5.61
N SER A 151 11.90 5.67 -6.26
CA SER A 151 12.27 7.07 -6.44
C SER A 151 12.34 7.82 -5.10
N GLY A 152 11.31 7.61 -4.26
CA GLY A 152 11.28 7.99 -2.86
C GLY A 152 11.69 9.44 -2.57
N MET A 153 11.33 10.39 -3.45
CA MET A 153 11.50 11.81 -3.19
C MET A 153 10.47 12.24 -2.16
N MET A 154 10.92 12.74 -1.02
CA MET A 154 10.07 13.31 0.02
C MET A 154 10.09 14.84 -0.11
N TYR A 155 8.93 15.42 -0.40
CA TYR A 155 8.77 16.86 -0.52
C TYR A 155 8.51 17.51 0.84
N ARG A 156 7.68 16.88 1.66
CA ARG A 156 7.31 17.35 2.99
C ARG A 156 6.89 16.19 3.87
N ASN A 157 7.23 16.27 5.15
CA ASN A 157 6.83 15.32 6.20
C ASN A 157 6.41 16.07 7.48
N ASN A 158 5.53 15.49 8.28
CA ASN A 158 5.02 16.12 9.49
C ASN A 158 5.97 16.00 10.69
N LEU A 159 6.87 15.00 10.71
CA LEU A 159 7.82 14.77 11.81
C LEU A 159 9.23 15.22 11.47
N LEU A 160 9.65 15.05 10.21
CA LEU A 160 11.00 15.39 9.77
C LEU A 160 11.00 16.82 9.22
N SER A 161 11.92 17.63 9.70
CA SER A 161 12.04 19.04 9.31
C SER A 161 12.60 19.25 7.90
N ASP A 162 13.20 18.20 7.32
CA ASP A 162 13.80 18.27 5.99
C ASP A 162 12.75 18.23 4.89
N GLU A 163 12.92 19.05 3.87
CA GLU A 163 12.03 19.11 2.71
C GLU A 163 12.81 18.90 1.40
N ASN A 164 12.12 18.41 0.37
CA ASN A 164 12.67 18.19 -0.96
C ASN A 164 13.92 17.29 -0.98
N VAL A 165 13.89 16.19 -0.21
CA VAL A 165 15.01 15.27 -0.06
C VAL A 165 14.77 13.94 -0.78
N PRO A 166 15.78 13.36 -1.46
CA PRO A 166 15.70 12.03 -2.07
C PRO A 166 15.86 10.94 -0.99
N LEU A 167 14.85 10.79 -0.12
CA LEU A 167 14.93 9.97 1.10
C LEU A 167 15.34 8.53 0.80
N ALA A 168 14.76 7.88 -0.22
CA ALA A 168 15.13 6.51 -0.57
C ALA A 168 16.60 6.37 -0.95
N LYS A 169 17.13 7.35 -1.72
CA LYS A 169 18.55 7.37 -2.09
C LYS A 169 19.45 7.60 -0.89
N MET A 170 19.12 8.57 -0.03
CA MET A 170 19.89 8.86 1.17
C MET A 170 19.97 7.64 2.11
N MET A 171 18.87 6.93 2.28
CA MET A 171 18.82 5.68 3.04
C MET A 171 19.68 4.60 2.39
N PHE A 172 19.58 4.42 1.06
CA PHE A 172 20.40 3.46 0.34
C PHE A 172 21.90 3.78 0.47
N ASP A 173 22.30 5.04 0.26
CA ASP A 173 23.70 5.47 0.37
C ASP A 173 24.26 5.24 1.79
N ALA A 174 23.44 5.42 2.82
CA ALA A 174 23.84 5.29 4.21
C ALA A 174 23.81 3.85 4.74
N ILE A 175 22.83 3.03 4.34
CA ILE A 175 22.57 1.70 4.93
C ILE A 175 23.00 0.57 4.00
N GLY A 176 23.04 0.82 2.68
CA GLY A 176 23.36 -0.17 1.65
C GLY A 176 22.21 -1.10 1.27
N ILE A 177 21.00 -0.87 1.77
CA ILE A 177 19.81 -1.67 1.50
C ILE A 177 18.82 -0.85 0.68
N ARG A 178 18.27 -1.44 -0.37
CA ARG A 178 17.32 -0.77 -1.25
C ARG A 178 16.07 -0.37 -0.49
N THR A 179 15.68 0.90 -0.64
CA THR A 179 14.60 1.50 0.13
C THR A 179 13.46 1.94 -0.78
N PHE A 180 12.24 1.73 -0.31
CA PHE A 180 10.98 2.12 -0.96
C PHE A 180 10.17 2.97 -0.01
N ILE A 181 9.66 4.08 -0.50
CA ILE A 181 8.88 5.02 0.32
C ILE A 181 7.44 5.04 -0.20
N TYR A 182 6.48 4.96 0.72
CA TYR A 182 5.05 5.03 0.44
C TYR A 182 4.37 6.05 1.35
N ASN A 183 3.34 6.70 0.82
CA ASN A 183 2.45 7.50 1.65
C ASN A 183 1.64 6.55 2.56
N TYR A 184 1.57 6.85 3.86
CA TYR A 184 0.82 6.04 4.83
C TYR A 184 -0.66 5.87 4.44
N ALA A 185 -1.30 6.95 3.95
CA ALA A 185 -2.68 6.91 3.51
C ALA A 185 -2.90 6.02 2.26
N TYR A 186 -1.86 5.73 1.49
CA TYR A 186 -1.96 4.77 0.38
C TYR A 186 -2.31 3.37 0.88
N GLY A 187 -1.73 2.93 1.99
CA GLY A 187 -2.12 1.67 2.64
C GLY A 187 -3.59 1.67 3.10
N HIS A 188 -4.09 2.78 3.67
CA HIS A 188 -5.50 2.93 4.00
C HIS A 188 -6.41 2.73 2.78
N MET A 189 -6.07 3.38 1.67
CA MET A 189 -6.86 3.25 0.45
C MET A 189 -6.84 1.83 -0.10
N LEU A 190 -5.71 1.13 -0.03
CA LEU A 190 -5.63 -0.28 -0.43
C LEU A 190 -6.50 -1.18 0.47
N THR A 191 -6.52 -0.93 1.79
CA THR A 191 -7.41 -1.65 2.72
C THR A 191 -8.88 -1.50 2.30
N LEU A 192 -9.30 -0.29 1.96
CA LEU A 192 -10.66 -0.02 1.50
C LEU A 192 -10.96 -0.66 0.13
N LEU A 193 -10.00 -0.65 -0.79
CA LEU A 193 -10.11 -1.24 -2.13
C LEU A 193 -10.23 -2.77 -2.08
N HIS A 194 -9.44 -3.42 -1.23
CA HIS A 194 -9.38 -4.88 -1.15
C HIS A 194 -10.48 -5.48 -0.24
N ALA A 195 -11.32 -4.65 0.37
CA ALA A 195 -12.42 -5.15 1.20
C ALA A 195 -13.37 -6.02 0.39
N PRO A 196 -13.76 -7.21 0.90
CA PRO A 196 -14.58 -8.19 0.16
C PRO A 196 -15.94 -7.66 -0.31
N SER A 197 -16.47 -6.66 0.40
CA SER A 197 -17.77 -6.04 0.08
C SER A 197 -17.70 -5.07 -1.10
N LEU A 198 -16.50 -4.64 -1.54
CA LEU A 198 -16.39 -3.74 -2.69
C LEU A 198 -16.57 -4.50 -4.00
N ASN A 199 -17.81 -4.52 -4.49
CA ASN A 199 -18.17 -5.17 -5.75
C ASN A 199 -18.31 -4.19 -6.92
N THR A 200 -17.61 -3.07 -6.87
CA THR A 200 -17.63 -2.05 -7.94
C THR A 200 -16.24 -1.88 -8.53
N GLU A 201 -16.18 -1.60 -9.84
CA GLU A 201 -14.93 -1.37 -10.56
C GLU A 201 -14.39 0.03 -10.30
N ASN A 202 -15.30 1.02 -10.12
CA ASN A 202 -14.96 2.41 -9.92
C ASN A 202 -15.53 2.90 -8.59
N ALA A 203 -14.67 3.45 -7.75
CA ALA A 203 -15.04 3.98 -6.44
C ALA A 203 -14.18 5.19 -6.07
N MET A 204 -14.67 5.96 -5.13
CA MET A 204 -13.93 6.99 -4.42
C MET A 204 -13.88 6.60 -2.94
N ALA A 205 -12.75 6.79 -2.30
CA ALA A 205 -12.62 6.58 -0.87
C ALA A 205 -12.07 7.84 -0.19
N LEU A 206 -12.63 8.14 0.98
CA LEU A 206 -12.21 9.22 1.88
C LEU A 206 -11.90 8.62 3.24
N SER A 207 -10.69 8.82 3.72
CA SER A 207 -10.30 8.51 5.10
C SER A 207 -10.07 9.81 5.85
N CYS A 208 -10.85 10.06 6.89
CA CYS A 208 -10.94 11.34 7.59
C CYS A 208 -10.75 11.14 9.09
N GLY A 209 -9.78 11.82 9.67
CA GLY A 209 -9.53 11.74 11.11
C GLY A 209 -8.16 12.26 11.51
N GLU A 210 -7.94 12.44 12.79
CA GLU A 210 -6.69 12.91 13.38
C GLU A 210 -6.13 14.21 12.76
N GLY A 211 -7.03 15.09 12.29
CA GLY A 211 -6.65 16.35 11.65
C GLY A 211 -6.23 16.22 10.19
N SER A 212 -6.35 15.05 9.57
CA SER A 212 -5.95 14.79 8.19
C SER A 212 -7.08 14.20 7.34
N VAL A 213 -6.94 14.33 6.03
CA VAL A 213 -7.85 13.74 5.04
C VAL A 213 -7.04 13.08 3.93
N ALA A 214 -7.34 11.83 3.65
CA ALA A 214 -6.85 11.13 2.48
C ALA A 214 -8.00 10.85 1.50
N LEU A 215 -7.74 11.02 0.21
CA LEU A 215 -8.69 10.76 -0.85
C LEU A 215 -8.08 9.86 -1.90
N GLY A 216 -8.75 8.76 -2.21
CA GLY A 216 -8.38 7.84 -3.28
C GLY A 216 -9.50 7.73 -4.31
N VAL A 217 -9.12 7.68 -5.58
CA VAL A 217 -10.01 7.34 -6.69
C VAL A 217 -9.56 6.01 -7.27
N PHE A 218 -10.49 5.08 -7.42
CA PHE A 218 -10.25 3.77 -7.99
C PHE A 218 -10.98 3.66 -9.32
N LEU A 219 -10.24 3.32 -10.37
CA LEU A 219 -10.76 3.03 -11.70
C LEU A 219 -10.29 1.64 -12.11
N ASP A 220 -11.22 0.79 -12.56
CA ASP A 220 -10.95 -0.61 -12.89
C ASP A 220 -10.22 -1.36 -11.74
N LYS A 221 -10.66 -1.13 -10.51
CA LYS A 221 -10.05 -1.68 -9.27
C LYS A 221 -8.58 -1.30 -9.06
N LYS A 222 -8.11 -0.24 -9.68
CA LYS A 222 -6.76 0.28 -9.50
C LYS A 222 -6.82 1.70 -8.97
N MET A 223 -5.96 1.98 -8.00
CA MET A 223 -5.86 3.33 -7.48
C MET A 223 -5.24 4.28 -8.51
N LEU A 224 -5.88 5.41 -8.73
CA LEU A 224 -5.36 6.48 -9.56
C LEU A 224 -4.27 7.23 -8.78
N LEU A 225 -3.05 7.18 -9.30
CA LEU A 225 -1.90 7.91 -8.76
C LEU A 225 -1.56 9.09 -9.67
N GLY A 226 -0.96 10.12 -9.10
CA GLY A 226 -0.45 11.26 -9.82
C GLY A 226 0.86 10.94 -10.58
N ARG A 227 1.49 12.00 -11.09
CA ARG A 227 2.81 11.91 -11.72
C ARG A 227 3.82 11.27 -10.76
N ASN A 228 4.72 10.44 -11.30
CA ASN A 228 5.76 9.71 -10.55
C ASN A 228 5.19 8.85 -9.40
N ASN A 229 3.98 8.29 -9.60
CA ASN A 229 3.26 7.50 -8.59
C ASN A 229 2.98 8.28 -7.29
N SER A 230 2.91 9.60 -7.33
CA SER A 230 2.55 10.37 -6.13
C SER A 230 1.12 10.06 -5.69
N PHE A 231 0.92 9.95 -4.37
CA PHE A 231 -0.41 9.85 -3.80
C PHE A 231 -1.17 11.17 -4.00
N PRO A 232 -2.46 11.15 -4.34
CA PRO A 232 -3.25 12.36 -4.53
C PRO A 232 -3.28 13.23 -3.27
N GLU A 233 -2.96 14.52 -3.41
CA GLU A 233 -2.99 15.49 -2.33
C GLU A 233 -4.30 16.28 -2.40
N CYS A 234 -5.20 16.05 -1.44
CA CYS A 234 -6.52 16.66 -1.41
C CYS A 234 -6.65 17.80 -0.39
N SER A 235 -5.68 18.02 0.49
CA SER A 235 -5.73 19.03 1.53
C SER A 235 -5.93 20.45 1.00
N HIS A 236 -5.48 20.69 -0.25
CA HIS A 236 -5.58 21.98 -0.93
C HIS A 236 -6.85 22.16 -1.79
N LEU A 237 -7.81 21.24 -1.73
CA LEU A 237 -9.09 21.46 -2.39
C LEU A 237 -9.73 22.78 -1.92
N PRO A 238 -10.23 23.64 -2.86
CA PRO A 238 -10.64 25.02 -2.55
C PRO A 238 -11.99 25.08 -1.82
N PHE A 239 -12.04 24.50 -0.62
CA PHE A 239 -13.20 24.60 0.25
C PHE A 239 -13.09 25.81 1.17
N LYS A 240 -14.16 26.62 1.23
CA LYS A 240 -14.16 27.96 1.89
C LYS A 240 -13.73 27.96 3.36
N TYR A 241 -13.90 26.86 4.07
CA TYR A 241 -13.53 26.73 5.49
C TYR A 241 -12.23 25.92 5.71
N GLY A 242 -11.52 25.60 4.64
CA GLY A 242 -10.39 24.69 4.63
C GLY A 242 -10.84 23.23 4.59
N PHE A 243 -10.45 22.52 3.53
CA PHE A 243 -10.94 21.15 3.28
C PHE A 243 -10.50 20.17 4.36
N GLU A 244 -9.20 20.08 4.60
CA GLU A 244 -8.63 19.20 5.60
C GLU A 244 -9.12 19.53 7.02
N LYS A 245 -9.17 20.82 7.37
CA LYS A 245 -9.69 21.28 8.67
C LYS A 245 -11.15 20.85 8.91
N SER A 246 -11.96 20.78 7.86
CA SER A 246 -13.40 20.51 7.96
C SER A 246 -13.74 19.01 7.95
N LEU A 247 -12.84 18.17 7.43
CA LEU A 247 -13.02 16.71 7.36
C LEU A 247 -12.05 15.93 8.25
N GLY A 248 -10.89 16.48 8.58
CA GLY A 248 -9.92 15.82 9.47
C GLY A 248 -10.38 15.77 10.93
N ILE A 249 -11.20 16.73 11.35
CA ILE A 249 -11.82 16.76 12.67
C ILE A 249 -13.31 17.08 12.50
N TYR A 250 -14.16 16.32 13.17
CA TYR A 250 -15.60 16.59 13.15
C TYR A 250 -15.93 18.03 13.60
N GLY A 251 -16.83 18.69 12.87
CA GLY A 251 -17.21 20.06 13.15
C GLY A 251 -18.40 20.55 12.32
N PRO A 252 -18.79 21.84 12.45
CA PRO A 252 -19.99 22.39 11.84
C PRO A 252 -19.99 22.37 10.31
N HIS A 253 -18.84 22.21 9.69
CA HIS A 253 -18.66 22.22 8.23
C HIS A 253 -18.37 20.84 7.61
N THR A 254 -18.36 19.78 8.44
CA THR A 254 -18.01 18.41 8.00
C THR A 254 -18.98 17.89 6.93
N GLN A 255 -20.30 18.08 7.11
CA GLN A 255 -21.30 17.67 6.12
C GLN A 255 -21.11 18.40 4.77
N GLU A 256 -20.90 19.73 4.82
CA GLU A 256 -20.71 20.55 3.62
C GLU A 256 -19.41 20.19 2.89
N ALA A 257 -18.33 19.91 3.64
CA ALA A 257 -17.06 19.50 3.07
C ALA A 257 -17.10 18.11 2.43
N LEU A 258 -17.80 17.16 3.04
CA LEU A 258 -18.03 15.82 2.48
C LEU A 258 -18.85 15.92 1.18
N MET A 259 -19.93 16.69 1.20
CA MET A 259 -20.75 16.95 0.02
C MET A 259 -19.95 17.60 -1.12
N PHE A 260 -19.12 18.60 -0.77
CA PHE A 260 -18.23 19.25 -1.71
C PHE A 260 -17.25 18.27 -2.37
N ALA A 261 -16.57 17.41 -1.60
CA ALA A 261 -15.64 16.42 -2.13
C ALA A 261 -16.32 15.46 -3.12
N ILE A 262 -17.48 14.94 -2.74
CA ILE A 262 -18.24 14.02 -3.58
C ILE A 262 -18.68 14.70 -4.88
N CYS A 263 -19.31 15.87 -4.80
CA CYS A 263 -19.78 16.60 -5.98
C CYS A 263 -18.65 17.07 -6.90
N ALA A 264 -17.47 17.36 -6.35
CA ALA A 264 -16.33 17.80 -7.13
C ALA A 264 -15.64 16.65 -7.89
N ILE A 265 -15.69 15.41 -7.39
CA ILE A 265 -14.85 14.31 -7.90
C ILE A 265 -15.67 13.20 -8.55
N ALA A 266 -16.77 12.76 -7.92
CA ALA A 266 -17.52 11.62 -8.41
C ALA A 266 -18.05 11.80 -9.85
N PRO A 267 -18.59 12.96 -10.27
CA PRO A 267 -19.03 13.13 -11.64
C PRO A 267 -17.90 13.11 -12.68
N ILE A 268 -16.69 13.60 -12.32
CA ILE A 268 -15.54 13.65 -13.24
C ILE A 268 -15.13 12.25 -13.69
N TYR A 269 -15.19 11.28 -12.78
CA TYR A 269 -14.76 9.91 -13.03
C TYR A 269 -15.93 8.92 -13.17
N ASN A 270 -17.18 9.44 -13.25
CA ASN A 270 -18.38 8.61 -13.32
C ASN A 270 -18.43 7.55 -12.18
N ILE A 271 -18.18 8.02 -10.96
CA ILE A 271 -18.17 7.18 -9.76
C ILE A 271 -19.59 7.11 -9.19
N ASN A 272 -20.03 5.91 -8.88
CA ASN A 272 -21.33 5.65 -8.25
C ASN A 272 -21.24 5.10 -6.82
N HIS A 273 -20.02 4.85 -6.33
CA HIS A 273 -19.79 4.32 -5.00
C HIS A 273 -18.72 5.14 -4.27
N VAL A 274 -19.05 5.66 -3.10
CA VAL A 274 -18.15 6.41 -2.23
C VAL A 274 -18.00 5.66 -0.91
N ILE A 275 -16.77 5.40 -0.53
CA ILE A 275 -16.43 4.83 0.77
C ILE A 275 -15.95 5.97 1.66
N VAL A 276 -16.51 6.07 2.86
CA VAL A 276 -16.10 7.02 3.88
C VAL A 276 -15.60 6.25 5.09
N ALA A 277 -14.44 6.62 5.60
CA ALA A 277 -13.79 5.92 6.72
C ALA A 277 -13.11 6.92 7.67
N GLY A 278 -12.75 6.44 8.86
CA GLY A 278 -11.93 7.14 9.83
C GLY A 278 -12.70 7.81 10.97
N SER A 279 -11.96 8.18 12.02
CA SER A 279 -12.48 8.59 13.32
C SER A 279 -13.39 9.83 13.31
N CYS A 280 -13.30 10.66 12.27
CA CYS A 280 -14.22 11.78 12.09
C CYS A 280 -15.68 11.36 11.98
N PHE A 281 -15.96 10.13 11.56
CA PHE A 281 -17.32 9.62 11.32
C PHE A 281 -17.76 8.52 12.28
N ASP A 282 -16.87 7.96 13.10
CA ASP A 282 -17.18 6.81 13.97
C ASP A 282 -18.38 7.06 14.88
N GLU A 283 -18.51 8.27 15.43
CA GLU A 283 -19.62 8.68 16.30
C GLU A 283 -20.66 9.56 15.57
N HIS A 284 -20.50 9.79 14.26
CA HIS A 284 -21.26 10.79 13.50
C HIS A 284 -21.80 10.25 12.16
N LEU A 285 -22.25 8.99 12.15
CA LEU A 285 -22.80 8.33 10.95
C LEU A 285 -24.06 9.03 10.40
N ASP A 286 -24.75 9.82 11.21
CA ASP A 286 -25.89 10.63 10.79
C ASP A 286 -25.54 11.64 9.69
N ILE A 287 -24.31 12.15 9.65
CA ILE A 287 -23.83 13.04 8.58
C ILE A 287 -23.79 12.31 7.25
N ILE A 288 -23.30 11.08 7.22
CA ILE A 288 -23.26 10.26 6.01
C ILE A 288 -24.67 10.05 5.47
N TYR A 289 -25.60 9.71 6.36
CA TYR A 289 -27.00 9.59 5.98
C TYR A 289 -27.59 10.90 5.43
N LYS A 290 -27.33 12.05 6.07
CA LYS A 290 -27.79 13.35 5.61
C LYS A 290 -27.24 13.70 4.21
N VAL A 291 -25.94 13.49 3.99
CA VAL A 291 -25.31 13.70 2.66
C VAL A 291 -25.95 12.78 1.63
N GLN A 292 -26.17 11.50 1.94
CA GLN A 292 -26.84 10.56 1.03
C GLN A 292 -28.25 11.02 0.68
N GLN A 293 -29.03 11.55 1.63
CA GLN A 293 -30.37 12.08 1.36
C GLN A 293 -30.32 13.36 0.49
N GLU A 294 -29.32 14.19 0.69
CA GLU A 294 -29.15 15.42 -0.09
C GLU A 294 -28.73 15.11 -1.54
N LEU A 295 -27.84 14.15 -1.75
CA LEU A 295 -27.48 13.65 -3.09
C LEU A 295 -28.69 13.08 -3.83
N LYS A 296 -29.56 12.33 -3.17
CA LYS A 296 -30.80 11.81 -3.77
C LYS A 296 -31.79 12.90 -4.23
N ARG A 297 -31.63 14.13 -3.77
CA ARG A 297 -32.44 15.28 -4.21
C ARG A 297 -31.85 16.01 -5.41
N GLN A 298 -30.62 15.67 -5.79
CA GLN A 298 -29.97 16.28 -6.97
C GLN A 298 -30.66 15.82 -8.25
N SER A 299 -30.74 16.71 -9.22
CA SER A 299 -31.30 16.41 -10.53
C SER A 299 -30.33 15.62 -11.43
N ASP A 300 -29.04 15.64 -11.11
CA ASP A 300 -28.01 14.89 -11.84
C ASP A 300 -28.10 13.40 -11.51
N PRO A 301 -28.35 12.52 -12.50
CA PRO A 301 -28.46 11.08 -12.28
C PRO A 301 -27.21 10.43 -11.66
N LEU A 302 -26.02 10.98 -11.91
CA LEU A 302 -24.74 10.48 -11.36
C LEU A 302 -24.72 10.69 -9.85
N LEU A 303 -25.15 11.85 -9.37
CA LEU A 303 -25.21 12.16 -7.93
C LEU A 303 -26.41 11.48 -7.26
N HIS A 304 -27.58 11.46 -7.92
CA HIS A 304 -28.79 10.86 -7.39
C HIS A 304 -28.65 9.36 -7.08
N ASN A 305 -27.95 8.61 -7.95
CA ASN A 305 -27.75 7.17 -7.84
C ASN A 305 -26.49 6.78 -7.05
N LEU A 306 -25.71 7.77 -6.58
CA LEU A 306 -24.49 7.51 -5.83
C LEU A 306 -24.80 6.89 -4.47
N VAL A 307 -24.02 5.88 -4.11
CA VAL A 307 -24.11 5.19 -2.81
C VAL A 307 -22.93 5.58 -1.95
N ILE A 308 -23.20 5.99 -0.72
CA ILE A 308 -22.15 6.23 0.29
C ILE A 308 -22.17 5.08 1.29
N GLU A 309 -21.03 4.45 1.50
CA GLU A 309 -20.81 3.41 2.47
C GLU A 309 -19.79 3.88 3.52
N TYR A 310 -20.14 3.73 4.80
CA TYR A 310 -19.16 3.90 5.88
C TYR A 310 -18.43 2.58 6.14
N ARG A 311 -17.13 2.68 6.41
CA ARG A 311 -16.29 1.57 6.85
C ARG A 311 -15.39 2.00 8.00
N GLY A 312 -15.41 1.25 9.09
CA GLY A 312 -14.37 1.35 10.11
C GLY A 312 -13.01 1.03 9.52
N LEU A 313 -11.98 1.74 9.96
CA LEU A 313 -10.60 1.41 9.64
C LEU A 313 -10.02 0.60 10.80
N GLU A 314 -9.83 -0.69 10.58
CA GLU A 314 -9.14 -1.55 11.53
C GLU A 314 -7.63 -1.41 11.34
N ILE A 315 -6.92 -1.05 12.41
CA ILE A 315 -5.45 -0.84 12.39
C ILE A 315 -4.72 -2.09 11.88
N GLU A 316 -5.20 -3.27 12.28
CA GLU A 316 -4.62 -4.55 11.84
C GLU A 316 -4.74 -4.76 10.33
N GLN A 317 -5.89 -4.48 9.74
CA GLN A 317 -6.08 -4.59 8.28
C GLN A 317 -5.19 -3.61 7.52
N HIS A 318 -5.02 -2.40 8.05
CA HIS A 318 -4.12 -1.42 7.48
C HIS A 318 -2.66 -1.87 7.54
N LEU A 319 -2.21 -2.39 8.69
CA LEU A 319 -0.87 -2.94 8.83
C LEU A 319 -0.62 -4.09 7.85
N ASN A 320 -1.60 -4.97 7.65
CA ASN A 320 -1.52 -6.04 6.67
C ASN A 320 -1.29 -5.52 5.24
N GLU A 321 -1.96 -4.45 4.81
CA GLU A 321 -1.71 -3.86 3.50
C GLU A 321 -0.30 -3.25 3.38
N LEU A 322 0.23 -2.67 4.46
CA LEU A 322 1.61 -2.20 4.49
C LEU A 322 2.63 -3.35 4.45
N ILE A 323 2.32 -4.48 5.09
CA ILE A 323 3.11 -5.73 4.99
C ILE A 323 3.12 -6.22 3.54
N TYR A 324 1.98 -6.23 2.84
CA TYR A 324 1.94 -6.56 1.42
C TYR A 324 2.78 -5.62 0.56
N LEU A 325 2.76 -4.31 0.82
CA LEU A 325 3.63 -3.34 0.13
C LEU A 325 5.11 -3.62 0.40
N SER A 326 5.48 -4.00 1.62
CA SER A 326 6.84 -4.37 1.98
C SER A 326 7.29 -5.66 1.27
N PHE A 327 6.38 -6.63 1.15
CA PHE A 327 6.64 -7.84 0.37
C PHE A 327 6.81 -7.52 -1.12
N ASP A 328 5.99 -6.65 -1.69
CA ASP A 328 6.11 -6.19 -3.08
C ASP A 328 7.48 -5.54 -3.35
N ALA A 329 7.95 -4.72 -2.41
CA ALA A 329 9.28 -4.11 -2.47
C ALA A 329 10.39 -5.18 -2.41
N LEU A 330 10.26 -6.17 -1.53
CA LEU A 330 11.19 -7.29 -1.43
C LEU A 330 11.25 -8.09 -2.74
N VAL A 331 10.10 -8.42 -3.33
CA VAL A 331 10.01 -9.13 -4.61
C VAL A 331 10.66 -8.33 -5.74
N GLU A 332 10.51 -7.00 -5.74
CA GLU A 332 11.17 -6.14 -6.72
C GLU A 332 12.70 -6.24 -6.63
N VAL A 333 13.25 -6.30 -5.41
CA VAL A 333 14.69 -6.48 -5.20
C VAL A 333 15.16 -7.85 -5.63
N LEU A 334 14.39 -8.89 -5.36
CA LEU A 334 14.75 -10.28 -5.71
C LEU A 334 14.68 -10.58 -7.21
N ASN A 335 14.05 -9.72 -8.00
CA ASN A 335 13.88 -9.93 -9.43
C ASN A 335 15.05 -9.36 -10.25
N PRO A 336 15.96 -10.19 -10.84
CA PRO A 336 17.15 -9.72 -11.55
C PRO A 336 16.86 -8.86 -12.79
N GLN A 337 15.70 -9.06 -13.43
CA GLN A 337 15.33 -8.30 -14.63
C GLN A 337 14.92 -6.87 -14.31
N ILE A 338 14.29 -6.67 -13.13
CA ILE A 338 13.93 -5.35 -12.62
C ILE A 338 15.17 -4.63 -12.13
N GLN A 339 16.10 -5.33 -11.47
CA GLN A 339 17.36 -4.76 -11.00
C GLN A 339 18.18 -4.12 -12.15
N LYS A 340 18.25 -4.75 -13.32
CA LYS A 340 18.99 -4.19 -14.47
C LYS A 340 18.34 -2.92 -15.03
N ARG A 341 17.00 -2.82 -15.03
CA ARG A 341 16.30 -1.62 -15.53
C ARG A 341 16.36 -0.46 -14.55
N SER A 342 16.17 -0.71 -13.26
CA SER A 342 16.19 0.36 -12.25
C SER A 342 17.58 1.00 -12.08
N LEU A 343 18.67 0.24 -12.28
CA LEU A 343 20.02 0.80 -12.32
C LEU A 343 20.23 1.71 -13.54
N GLN A 344 19.68 1.36 -14.72
CA GLN A 344 19.76 2.20 -15.90
C GLN A 344 18.92 3.47 -15.80
N ASP A 345 17.76 3.41 -15.14
CA ASP A 345 16.89 4.57 -14.92
C ASP A 345 17.44 5.49 -13.83
N LEU A 346 18.09 4.96 -12.80
CA LEU A 346 18.83 5.74 -11.80
C LEU A 346 20.01 6.50 -12.43
N VAL A 347 20.73 5.88 -13.35
CA VAL A 347 21.85 6.53 -14.08
C VAL A 347 21.33 7.62 -15.03
N LYS A 348 20.24 7.37 -15.77
CA LYS A 348 19.66 8.35 -16.69
C LYS A 348 19.00 9.55 -16.02
N GLY A 349 18.49 9.38 -14.79
CA GLY A 349 17.90 10.49 -14.01
C GLY A 349 18.93 11.51 -13.51
N TYR A 350 20.22 11.20 -13.55
CA TYR A 350 21.29 12.11 -13.11
C TYR A 350 21.96 12.89 -14.24
N ASP A 351 21.74 12.53 -15.51
CA ASP A 351 22.32 13.24 -16.67
C ASP A 351 21.45 14.42 -17.17
N GLY A 352 20.43 14.80 -16.41
CA GLY A 352 19.43 15.82 -16.79
C GLY A 352 19.24 16.97 -15.79
N PHE A 353 20.25 17.27 -14.94
CA PHE A 353 20.29 18.50 -14.15
C PHE A 353 21.61 19.23 -14.37
#